data_d4f33ad6d2a5d01bc0c3dd33031483a5
#
_entry.id   d4f33ad6d2a5d01bc0c3dd33031483a5
#
_cell.length_a   1.000
_cell.length_b   1.000
_cell.length_c   1.000
_cell.angle_alpha   90.00
_cell.angle_beta   90.00
_cell.angle_gamma   90.00
#
_symmetry.space_group_name_H-M   'P 1'
#
loop_
_entity.id
_entity.type
_entity.pdbx_description
1 polymer ?
#
loop_
_entity_poly.entity_id
_entity_poly.type
_entity_poly.pdbx_seq_one_letter_code
_entity_poly.pdbx_strand_id
1 'polypeptide(L)'
;AILPNGPDHVFEAIGLRETIEWSISLLSPGGTATLVGMTPEGTSVSFDPLPFTSAGRSILGCTYGSCIPDRDFPRLAELVMQGKLPVARLIAERIRLEDVNRAFDQMRAGDGARRVLIH
;
A
#
# COMPACT_ATOMS: atom_id res chain seq x y z
N ALA A 1 -4.22 -15.02 20.83
CA ALA A 1 -3.65 -14.27 19.68
C ALA A 1 -3.87 -15.07 18.41
N ILE A 2 -4.20 -14.39 17.29
CA ILE A 2 -4.42 -15.06 15.99
C ILE A 2 -3.09 -15.58 15.43
N LEU A 3 -2.02 -14.82 15.63
CA LEU A 3 -0.64 -15.16 15.22
C LEU A 3 0.30 -14.94 16.42
N PRO A 4 0.56 -15.97 17.23
CA PRO A 4 1.34 -15.81 18.47
C PRO A 4 2.79 -15.34 18.25
N ASN A 5 3.37 -15.68 17.10
CA ASN A 5 4.77 -15.32 16.75
C ASN A 5 4.85 -14.12 15.78
N GLY A 6 3.73 -13.50 15.41
CA GLY A 6 3.65 -12.47 14.38
C GLY A 6 3.50 -13.05 12.96
N PRO A 7 3.21 -12.20 11.98
CA PRO A 7 3.10 -12.57 10.57
C PRO A 7 4.46 -12.66 9.88
N ASP A 8 4.59 -13.55 8.89
CA ASP A 8 5.80 -13.67 8.06
C ASP A 8 5.91 -12.52 7.04
N HIS A 9 4.78 -11.96 6.62
CA HIS A 9 4.73 -10.83 5.70
C HIS A 9 3.77 -9.76 6.20
N VAL A 10 4.25 -8.52 6.24
CA VAL A 10 3.43 -7.33 6.54
C VAL A 10 3.54 -6.36 5.37
N PHE A 11 2.42 -5.89 4.87
CA PHE A 11 2.36 -4.85 3.84
C PHE A 11 1.85 -3.55 4.48
N GLU A 12 2.71 -2.55 4.50
CA GLU A 12 2.36 -1.20 4.94
C GLU A 12 2.00 -0.38 3.69
N ALA A 13 0.76 0.10 3.61
CA ALA A 13 0.23 0.78 2.43
C ALA A 13 -0.45 2.13 2.75
N ILE A 14 -0.17 2.69 3.94
CA ILE A 14 -0.72 3.97 4.40
C ILE A 14 0.32 5.09 4.25
N GLY A 15 1.58 4.82 4.62
CA GLY A 15 2.67 5.78 4.59
C GLY A 15 2.71 6.69 5.82
N LEU A 16 2.31 6.20 6.99
CA LEU A 16 2.46 6.90 8.25
C LEU A 16 3.63 6.32 9.03
N ARG A 17 4.32 7.18 9.78
CA ARG A 17 5.42 6.76 10.66
C ARG A 17 5.02 5.59 11.57
N GLU A 18 3.90 5.75 12.26
CA GLU A 18 3.40 4.78 13.24
C GLU A 18 3.08 3.43 12.59
N THR A 19 2.48 3.42 11.41
CA THR A 19 2.13 2.18 10.72
C THR A 19 3.36 1.46 10.18
N ILE A 20 4.40 2.21 9.77
CA ILE A 20 5.69 1.64 9.38
C ILE A 20 6.38 1.01 10.59
N GLU A 21 6.47 1.72 11.72
CA GLU A 21 7.06 1.21 12.96
C GLU A 21 6.33 -0.05 13.46
N TRP A 22 5.00 -0.06 13.39
CA TRP A 22 4.20 -1.26 13.71
C TRP A 22 4.48 -2.41 12.76
N SER A 23 4.56 -2.15 11.45
CA SER A 23 4.84 -3.19 10.46
C SER A 23 6.12 -3.95 10.73
N ILE A 24 7.14 -3.25 11.26
CA ILE A 24 8.43 -3.82 11.63
C ILE A 24 8.33 -4.59 12.96
N SER A 25 7.65 -4.02 13.94
CA SER A 25 7.56 -4.60 15.28
C SER A 25 6.76 -5.90 15.33
N LEU A 26 5.75 -6.02 14.47
CA LEU A 26 4.83 -7.18 14.41
C LEU A 26 5.44 -8.42 13.75
N LEU A 27 6.54 -8.28 13.01
CA LEU A 27 7.11 -9.40 12.23
C LEU A 27 7.49 -10.60 13.07
N SER A 28 7.19 -11.78 12.56
CA SER A 28 7.76 -13.04 13.05
C SER A 28 9.28 -13.07 12.84
N PRO A 29 10.01 -13.99 13.48
CA PRO A 29 11.41 -14.30 13.12
C PRO A 29 11.50 -14.68 11.63
N GLY A 30 12.46 -14.08 10.91
CA GLY A 30 12.63 -14.24 9.47
C GLY A 30 11.62 -13.47 8.61
N GLY A 31 10.67 -12.76 9.22
CA GLY A 31 9.60 -12.06 8.51
C GLY A 31 10.07 -10.83 7.74
N THR A 32 9.23 -10.37 6.80
CA THR A 32 9.51 -9.26 5.90
C THR A 32 8.39 -8.22 5.95
N ALA A 33 8.74 -6.96 6.23
CA ALA A 33 7.85 -5.80 6.05
C ALA A 33 8.08 -5.19 4.66
N THR A 34 7.02 -5.07 3.87
CA THR A 34 7.05 -4.42 2.57
C THR A 34 6.37 -3.05 2.68
N LEU A 35 7.13 -1.98 2.47
CA LEU A 35 6.66 -0.60 2.54
C LEU A 35 6.19 -0.15 1.16
N VAL A 36 4.89 -0.01 1.00
CA VAL A 36 4.20 0.44 -0.21
C VAL A 36 3.69 1.87 -0.03
N GLY A 37 3.31 2.23 1.19
CA GLY A 37 2.85 3.57 1.55
C GLY A 37 3.97 4.60 1.40
N MET A 38 3.64 5.75 0.81
CA MET A 38 4.59 6.86 0.62
C MET A 38 4.45 7.87 1.75
N THR A 39 5.52 8.09 2.50
CA THR A 39 5.59 9.11 3.53
C THR A 39 5.92 10.49 2.94
N PRO A 40 5.59 11.59 3.64
CA PRO A 40 6.17 12.89 3.34
C PRO A 40 7.70 12.85 3.40
N GLU A 41 8.35 13.67 2.56
CA GLU A 41 9.80 13.83 2.59
C GLU A 41 10.29 14.25 3.99
N GLY A 42 11.42 13.68 4.43
CA GLY A 42 11.99 13.95 5.76
C GLY A 42 11.36 13.14 6.90
N THR A 43 10.37 12.30 6.64
CA THR A 43 9.83 11.40 7.66
C THR A 43 10.89 10.38 8.10
N SER A 44 11.11 10.29 9.42
CA SER A 44 12.01 9.31 10.03
C SER A 44 11.21 8.30 10.83
N VAL A 45 11.62 7.04 10.79
CA VAL A 45 11.05 5.93 11.57
C VAL A 45 12.11 5.37 12.52
N SER A 46 11.68 4.80 13.63
CA SER A 46 12.56 4.21 14.65
C SER A 46 12.17 2.77 14.91
N PHE A 47 13.17 1.91 15.10
CA PHE A 47 12.97 0.55 15.57
C PHE A 47 14.19 0.09 16.39
N ASP A 48 13.99 -0.91 17.25
CA ASP A 48 15.10 -1.52 17.97
C ASP A 48 15.87 -2.47 17.02
N PRO A 49 17.15 -2.19 16.74
CA PRO A 49 17.93 -3.01 15.81
C PRO A 49 18.29 -4.40 16.38
N LEU A 50 18.32 -4.57 17.70
CA LEU A 50 18.72 -5.84 18.30
C LEU A 50 17.73 -6.98 18.02
N PRO A 51 16.43 -6.86 18.36
CA PRO A 51 15.45 -7.89 18.00
C PRO A 51 15.25 -8.02 16.49
N PHE A 52 15.48 -6.96 15.72
CA PHE A 52 15.41 -7.01 14.26
C PHE A 52 16.54 -7.91 13.71
N THR A 53 17.77 -7.66 14.12
CA THR A 53 18.96 -8.39 13.66
C THR A 53 18.95 -9.85 14.14
N SER A 54 18.66 -10.08 15.44
CA SER A 54 18.69 -11.42 16.03
C SER A 54 17.59 -12.33 15.46
N ALA A 55 16.48 -11.77 15.01
CA ALA A 55 15.40 -12.52 14.39
C ALA A 55 15.52 -12.62 12.86
N GLY A 56 16.55 -12.05 12.23
CA GLY A 56 16.76 -12.11 10.78
C GLY A 56 15.64 -11.46 9.96
N ARG A 57 15.03 -10.38 10.46
CA ARG A 57 13.93 -9.67 9.82
C ARG A 57 14.39 -8.83 8.63
N SER A 58 13.48 -8.51 7.72
CA SER A 58 13.76 -7.72 6.52
C SER A 58 12.77 -6.58 6.34
N ILE A 59 13.24 -5.49 5.71
CA ILE A 59 12.39 -4.38 5.24
C ILE A 59 12.66 -4.20 3.75
N LEU A 60 11.59 -4.15 2.96
CA LEU A 60 11.65 -3.94 1.51
C LEU A 60 10.84 -2.70 1.13
N GLY A 61 11.42 -1.86 0.27
CA GLY A 61 10.68 -0.79 -0.41
C GLY A 61 9.93 -1.35 -1.62
N CYS A 62 8.75 -0.80 -1.90
CA CYS A 62 7.93 -1.21 -3.02
C CYS A 62 7.26 0.01 -3.67
N THR A 63 7.69 0.37 -4.85
CA THR A 63 7.06 1.42 -5.67
C THR A 63 6.31 0.78 -6.82
N TYR A 64 5.00 1.07 -6.92
CA TYR A 64 4.12 0.49 -7.96
C TYR A 64 4.22 -1.05 -8.08
N GLY A 65 4.33 -1.75 -6.94
CA GLY A 65 4.49 -3.20 -6.95
C GLY A 65 5.87 -3.66 -7.44
N SER A 66 6.89 -2.77 -7.41
CA SER A 66 8.22 -3.00 -7.99
C SER A 66 8.13 -3.43 -9.47
N CYS A 67 7.13 -2.90 -10.19
CA CYS A 67 6.87 -3.27 -11.58
C CYS A 67 7.91 -2.68 -12.54
N ILE A 68 8.08 -3.35 -13.66
CA ILE A 68 8.74 -2.85 -14.86
C ILE A 68 7.63 -2.42 -15.82
N PRO A 69 7.40 -1.10 -16.03
CA PRO A 69 6.20 -0.60 -16.74
C PRO A 69 5.99 -1.22 -18.10
N ASP A 70 7.04 -1.27 -18.93
CA ASP A 70 6.96 -1.78 -20.30
C ASP A 70 6.57 -3.27 -20.41
N ARG A 71 6.88 -4.04 -19.36
CA ARG A 71 6.53 -5.45 -19.25
C ARG A 71 5.18 -5.66 -18.58
N ASP A 72 4.99 -4.98 -17.45
CA ASP A 72 3.92 -5.34 -16.52
C ASP A 72 2.59 -4.64 -16.86
N PHE A 73 2.62 -3.41 -17.42
CA PHE A 73 1.38 -2.72 -17.80
C PHE A 73 0.64 -3.43 -18.93
N PRO A 74 1.28 -3.87 -20.04
CA PRO A 74 0.59 -4.67 -21.04
C PRO A 74 -0.02 -5.95 -20.46
N ARG A 75 0.72 -6.65 -19.58
CA ARG A 75 0.24 -7.86 -18.91
C ARG A 75 -0.97 -7.61 -18.02
N LEU A 76 -0.96 -6.52 -17.25
CA LEU A 76 -2.09 -6.13 -16.41
C LEU A 76 -3.31 -5.76 -17.27
N ALA A 77 -3.11 -5.01 -18.36
CA ALA A 77 -4.17 -4.67 -19.29
C ALA A 77 -4.80 -5.94 -19.90
N GLU A 78 -3.99 -6.91 -20.28
CA GLU A 78 -4.49 -8.18 -20.79
C GLU A 78 -5.33 -8.94 -19.76
N LEU A 79 -4.90 -8.99 -18.48
CA LEU A 79 -5.68 -9.59 -17.40
C LEU A 79 -7.03 -8.89 -17.19
N VAL A 80 -7.07 -7.55 -17.32
CA VAL A 80 -8.31 -6.78 -17.29
C VAL A 80 -9.23 -7.15 -18.44
N MET A 81 -8.70 -7.20 -19.66
CA MET A 81 -9.46 -7.57 -20.87
C MET A 81 -10.00 -9.00 -20.81
N GLN A 82 -9.27 -9.91 -20.17
CA GLN A 82 -9.71 -11.30 -19.94
C GLN A 82 -10.69 -11.43 -18.76
N GLY A 83 -11.04 -10.34 -18.07
CA GLY A 83 -11.91 -10.36 -16.90
C GLY A 83 -11.28 -11.00 -15.64
N LYS A 84 -9.98 -11.33 -15.67
CA LYS A 84 -9.26 -11.95 -14.57
C LYS A 84 -8.86 -10.94 -13.50
N LEU A 85 -8.73 -9.66 -13.85
CA LEU A 85 -8.43 -8.56 -12.95
C LEU A 85 -9.59 -7.55 -12.95
N PRO A 86 -10.53 -7.65 -12.00
CA PRO A 86 -11.75 -6.83 -12.00
C PRO A 86 -11.51 -5.42 -11.44
N VAL A 87 -10.69 -4.61 -12.09
CA VAL A 87 -10.32 -3.25 -11.66
C VAL A 87 -11.53 -2.31 -11.50
N ALA A 88 -12.60 -2.55 -12.24
CA ALA A 88 -13.83 -1.78 -12.13
C ALA A 88 -14.44 -1.80 -10.71
N ARG A 89 -14.19 -2.86 -9.93
CA ARG A 89 -14.61 -2.95 -8.53
C ARG A 89 -13.88 -1.99 -7.59
N LEU A 90 -12.75 -1.45 -8.01
CA LEU A 90 -12.00 -0.46 -7.23
C LEU A 90 -12.56 0.96 -7.41
N ILE A 91 -13.45 1.17 -8.39
CA ILE A 91 -14.08 2.47 -8.65
C ILE A 91 -15.27 2.61 -7.72
N ALA A 92 -15.16 3.49 -6.72
CA ALA A 92 -16.23 3.78 -5.78
C ALA A 92 -17.29 4.71 -6.41
N GLU A 93 -16.84 5.71 -7.17
CA GLU A 93 -17.72 6.71 -7.76
C GLU A 93 -17.17 7.18 -9.11
N ARG A 94 -18.08 7.45 -10.07
CA ARG A 94 -17.78 8.19 -11.30
C ARG A 94 -18.31 9.59 -11.15
N ILE A 95 -17.44 10.58 -11.28
CA ILE A 95 -17.78 12.00 -11.08
C ILE A 95 -17.58 12.79 -12.37
N ARG A 96 -18.25 13.94 -12.46
CA ARG A 96 -18.02 14.94 -13.51
C ARG A 96 -17.02 15.98 -13.04
N LEU A 97 -16.51 16.80 -13.97
CA LEU A 97 -15.53 17.83 -13.64
C LEU A 97 -16.08 18.83 -12.62
N GLU A 98 -17.36 19.15 -12.68
CA GLU A 98 -18.03 20.07 -11.76
C GLU A 98 -17.99 19.60 -10.29
N ASP A 99 -17.87 18.28 -10.07
CA ASP A 99 -17.84 17.65 -8.75
C ASP A 99 -16.43 17.52 -8.17
N VAL A 100 -15.38 17.91 -8.89
CA VAL A 100 -13.98 17.62 -8.51
C VAL A 100 -13.61 18.18 -7.14
N ASN A 101 -14.05 19.40 -6.79
CA ASN A 101 -13.76 20.00 -5.49
C ASN A 101 -14.42 19.22 -4.35
N ARG A 102 -15.69 18.82 -4.52
CA ARG A 102 -16.39 17.94 -3.56
C ARG A 102 -15.61 16.63 -3.35
N ALA A 103 -15.13 16.03 -4.43
CA ALA A 103 -14.38 14.81 -4.37
C ALA A 103 -13.07 14.97 -3.59
N PHE A 104 -12.35 16.09 -3.76
CA PHE A 104 -11.14 16.39 -2.98
C PHE A 104 -11.45 16.60 -1.50
N ASP A 105 -12.53 17.27 -1.17
CA ASP A 105 -12.91 17.47 0.24
C ASP A 105 -13.26 16.15 0.93
N GLN A 106 -13.96 15.26 0.24
CA GLN A 106 -14.25 13.93 0.72
C GLN A 106 -12.96 13.08 0.89
N MET A 107 -12.01 13.17 -0.05
CA MET A 107 -10.71 12.51 0.10
C MET A 107 -9.95 12.99 1.32
N ARG A 108 -9.94 14.31 1.60
CA ARG A 108 -9.30 14.89 2.80
C ARG A 108 -9.98 14.42 4.09
N ALA A 109 -11.29 14.21 4.03
CA ALA A 109 -12.06 13.66 5.16
C ALA A 109 -11.89 12.15 5.35
N GLY A 110 -11.14 11.47 4.47
CA GLY A 110 -11.00 10.00 4.48
C GLY A 110 -12.27 9.27 4.04
N ASP A 111 -13.20 9.97 3.39
CA ASP A 111 -14.46 9.40 2.92
C ASP A 111 -14.31 8.84 1.51
N GLY A 112 -14.56 7.56 1.41
CA GLY A 112 -14.64 6.83 0.16
C GLY A 112 -13.29 6.42 -0.45
N ALA A 113 -13.39 5.49 -1.39
CA ALA A 113 -12.27 4.94 -2.13
C ALA A 113 -12.03 5.74 -3.44
N ARG A 114 -11.53 5.07 -4.45
CA ARG A 114 -11.13 5.66 -5.74
C ARG A 114 -12.32 6.26 -6.51
N ARG A 115 -12.23 7.53 -6.85
CA ARG A 115 -13.14 8.22 -7.76
C ARG A 115 -12.48 8.39 -9.12
N VAL A 116 -13.29 8.27 -10.18
CA VAL A 116 -12.83 8.43 -11.56
C VAL A 116 -13.63 9.54 -12.22
N LEU A 117 -12.92 10.53 -12.77
CA LEU A 117 -13.51 11.61 -13.54
C LEU A 117 -13.85 11.08 -14.93
N ILE A 118 -15.07 11.32 -15.37
CA ILE A 118 -15.55 10.98 -16.71
C ILE A 118 -15.88 12.25 -17.49
N HIS A 119 -15.58 12.24 -18.76
CA HIS A 119 -15.88 13.30 -19.72
C HIS A 119 -17.19 13.04 -20.44
#